data_6d70f1d7a8380150e7ca1ce2663a278d
#
_entry.id   6d70f1d7a8380150e7ca1ce2663a278d
#
_cell.length_a   1.000
_cell.length_b   1.000
_cell.length_c   1.000
_cell.angle_alpha   90.00
_cell.angle_beta   90.00
_cell.angle_gamma   90.00
#
_symmetry.space_group_name_H-M   'P 1'
#
loop_
_entity.id
_entity.type
_entity.pdbx_description
1 polymer ?
#
loop_
_entity_poly.entity_id
_entity_poly.type
_entity_poly.pdbx_seq_one_letter_code
_entity_poly.pdbx_strand_id
1 'polypeptide(L)'
;MQHEAFLTRRYLAVFLPLLPTQRLVRHRGSAPDAPFAMVEKQRGAMRLAACDPAAHALGLTAGMALADARARVPDLAVFDHDPAADLNLLGWLADGCERYTPACMLDPPQGLLLDITGCEHVFGDAARLAKDLHARFSRHGLSCRIALGGTPDSAQAKARYAARAISGVPVEALDGGDKVHKALRRAGLRSIGDLAVRPRKPLAARFGKAVVVRLARLLEEEDPRITPRRSLPIIHVAQNFAEPISRTNDVLATIEMLAGGAAVQLQERGQGGRRFEICLFRSDGHVARLAVDTGTPTRDAALLMRLIRERIDALSDPLDPGFGYDLIRLEVSLAEVLANVQVGLETKIDTDAAAAALIDRLSVRLGAERIRQFHARQSHIPERAALERVAQSGASKADWPKPVPGEPAMRPFRLFETPQPIEVTAGFPEGEPRSFRWRRHVHRVTRVEGPERISPEWWRHARGYAPGNGSLTRDYYRVEDNEGRRFWLFRRGLYDEIERPLWYLHGIFA
;
A
#
# COMPACT_ATOMS: atom_id res chain seq x y z
N MET A 1 -39.81 1.96 19.65
CA MET A 1 -39.49 1.05 18.54
C MET A 1 -39.17 1.93 17.34
N GLN A 2 -37.89 2.27 17.15
CA GLN A 2 -37.42 3.02 15.99
C GLN A 2 -37.29 2.00 14.86
N HIS A 3 -38.10 2.17 13.80
CA HIS A 3 -37.86 1.51 12.52
C HIS A 3 -36.54 2.07 11.93
N GLU A 4 -35.42 1.36 12.09
CA GLU A 4 -34.30 1.50 11.18
C GLU A 4 -34.83 1.16 9.77
N ALA A 5 -35.03 2.18 8.95
CA ALA A 5 -35.20 2.00 7.53
C ALA A 5 -33.91 1.36 7.00
N PHE A 6 -33.95 0.05 6.76
CA PHE A 6 -32.88 -0.64 6.03
C PHE A 6 -32.75 0.07 4.67
N LEU A 7 -31.74 0.90 4.52
CA LEU A 7 -31.36 1.49 3.23
C LEU A 7 -31.16 0.33 2.24
N THR A 8 -32.07 0.21 1.29
CA THR A 8 -31.96 -0.80 0.23
C THR A 8 -30.66 -0.53 -0.51
N ARG A 9 -29.71 -1.48 -0.49
CA ARG A 9 -28.41 -1.29 -1.11
C ARG A 9 -28.54 -1.15 -2.60
N ARG A 10 -27.63 -0.37 -3.19
CA ARG A 10 -27.57 -0.14 -4.62
C ARG A 10 -26.14 -0.25 -5.12
N TYR A 11 -25.99 -1.13 -6.08
CA TYR A 11 -24.70 -1.37 -6.75
C TYR A 11 -24.78 -0.92 -8.20
N LEU A 12 -23.67 -0.38 -8.67
CA LEU A 12 -23.48 0.00 -10.05
C LEU A 12 -22.31 -0.81 -10.59
N ALA A 13 -22.55 -1.62 -11.62
CA ALA A 13 -21.52 -2.39 -12.31
C ALA A 13 -21.17 -1.71 -13.64
N VAL A 14 -19.87 -1.67 -13.92
CA VAL A 14 -19.29 -1.22 -15.18
C VAL A 14 -18.62 -2.40 -15.85
N PHE A 15 -18.99 -2.72 -17.08
CA PHE A 15 -18.38 -3.73 -17.89
C PHE A 15 -17.75 -3.11 -19.13
N LEU A 16 -16.49 -3.42 -19.40
CA LEU A 16 -15.65 -2.84 -20.46
C LEU A 16 -15.29 -3.93 -21.49
N PRO A 17 -16.20 -4.27 -22.42
CA PRO A 17 -16.05 -5.41 -23.31
C PRO A 17 -14.82 -5.34 -24.23
N LEU A 18 -14.35 -4.15 -24.52
CA LEU A 18 -13.25 -3.87 -25.44
C LEU A 18 -11.98 -3.38 -24.73
N LEU A 19 -11.87 -3.58 -23.41
CA LEU A 19 -10.76 -3.03 -22.60
C LEU A 19 -9.38 -3.32 -23.20
N PRO A 20 -8.99 -4.57 -23.58
CA PRO A 20 -7.66 -4.86 -24.08
C PRO A 20 -7.33 -4.14 -25.39
N THR A 21 -8.31 -4.11 -26.32
CA THR A 21 -8.13 -3.45 -27.63
C THR A 21 -8.12 -1.94 -27.51
N GLN A 22 -9.00 -1.37 -26.69
CA GLN A 22 -9.04 0.07 -26.44
C GLN A 22 -7.83 0.57 -25.65
N ARG A 23 -7.28 -0.24 -24.75
CA ARG A 23 -6.00 0.05 -24.08
C ARG A 23 -4.85 0.17 -25.09
N LEU A 24 -4.79 -0.76 -26.06
CA LEU A 24 -3.78 -0.73 -27.12
C LEU A 24 -3.90 0.56 -27.95
N VAL A 25 -5.10 0.92 -28.38
CA VAL A 25 -5.37 2.16 -29.15
C VAL A 25 -4.93 3.40 -28.36
N ARG A 26 -5.28 3.47 -27.07
CA ARG A 26 -4.84 4.57 -26.19
C ARG A 26 -3.33 4.68 -26.09
N HIS A 27 -2.63 3.56 -25.95
CA HIS A 27 -1.17 3.53 -25.86
C HIS A 27 -0.49 3.95 -27.17
N ARG A 28 -1.08 3.60 -28.32
CA ARG A 28 -0.56 3.94 -29.66
C ARG A 28 -0.93 5.35 -30.12
N GLY A 29 -1.96 5.94 -29.54
CA GLY A 29 -2.56 7.22 -29.95
C GLY A 29 -3.50 7.12 -31.16
N SER A 30 -3.50 6.00 -31.89
CA SER A 30 -4.40 5.73 -33.03
C SER A 30 -4.76 4.24 -33.13
N ALA A 31 -5.92 3.96 -33.72
CA ALA A 31 -6.28 2.58 -34.07
C ALA A 31 -5.43 2.10 -35.26
N PRO A 32 -5.13 0.79 -35.34
CA PRO A 32 -4.62 0.18 -36.57
C PRO A 32 -5.60 0.36 -37.74
N ASP A 33 -5.07 0.49 -38.97
CA ASP A 33 -5.91 0.66 -40.17
C ASP A 33 -6.67 -0.64 -40.53
N ALA A 34 -6.08 -1.80 -40.23
CA ALA A 34 -6.69 -3.11 -40.42
C ALA A 34 -7.43 -3.58 -39.16
N PRO A 35 -8.45 -4.47 -39.32
CA PRO A 35 -9.02 -5.18 -38.19
C PRO A 35 -7.95 -5.86 -37.35
N PHE A 36 -8.05 -5.81 -36.02
CA PHE A 36 -7.01 -6.36 -35.15
C PHE A 36 -7.54 -7.15 -33.97
N ALA A 37 -6.68 -8.01 -33.44
CA ALA A 37 -6.98 -8.80 -32.25
C ALA A 37 -5.78 -8.90 -31.31
N MET A 38 -6.10 -9.03 -30.02
CA MET A 38 -5.14 -9.41 -29.00
C MET A 38 -5.04 -10.94 -28.96
N VAL A 39 -3.82 -11.47 -28.88
CA VAL A 39 -3.58 -12.92 -28.88
C VAL A 39 -2.81 -13.34 -27.63
N GLU A 40 -3.07 -14.56 -27.19
CA GLU A 40 -2.33 -15.19 -26.10
C GLU A 40 -2.17 -16.70 -26.33
N LYS A 41 -1.16 -17.28 -25.67
CA LYS A 41 -0.93 -18.71 -25.76
C LYS A 41 -1.79 -19.44 -24.72
N GLN A 42 -2.78 -20.19 -25.19
CA GLN A 42 -3.63 -21.02 -24.34
C GLN A 42 -3.51 -22.50 -24.73
N ARG A 43 -3.18 -23.36 -23.76
CA ARG A 43 -3.07 -24.82 -23.96
C ARG A 43 -2.21 -25.23 -25.16
N GLY A 44 -1.10 -24.52 -25.37
CA GLY A 44 -0.16 -24.80 -26.47
C GLY A 44 -0.50 -24.18 -27.83
N ALA A 45 -1.66 -23.54 -27.99
CA ALA A 45 -2.07 -22.87 -29.23
C ALA A 45 -2.24 -21.35 -29.02
N MET A 46 -1.94 -20.56 -30.05
CA MET A 46 -2.26 -19.13 -30.07
C MET A 46 -3.75 -18.95 -30.31
N ARG A 47 -4.41 -18.20 -29.43
CA ARG A 47 -5.85 -17.90 -29.49
C ARG A 47 -6.10 -16.40 -29.37
N LEU A 48 -7.23 -15.96 -29.91
CA LEU A 48 -7.69 -14.60 -29.74
C LEU A 48 -8.14 -14.39 -28.29
N ALA A 49 -7.52 -13.44 -27.59
CA ALA A 49 -7.92 -13.02 -26.26
C ALA A 49 -9.01 -11.93 -26.32
N ALA A 50 -8.89 -11.00 -27.27
CA ALA A 50 -9.88 -9.97 -27.53
C ALA A 50 -9.83 -9.54 -29.00
N CYS A 51 -10.95 -9.08 -29.52
CA CYS A 51 -11.08 -8.54 -30.88
C CYS A 51 -11.54 -7.10 -30.84
N ASP A 52 -11.07 -6.28 -31.77
CA ASP A 52 -11.61 -4.94 -31.98
C ASP A 52 -13.00 -5.01 -32.64
N PRO A 53 -13.77 -3.92 -32.67
CA PRO A 53 -15.10 -3.93 -33.26
C PRO A 53 -15.14 -4.35 -34.74
N ALA A 54 -14.12 -4.00 -35.52
CA ALA A 54 -14.04 -4.36 -36.94
C ALA A 54 -13.82 -5.88 -37.13
N ALA A 55 -12.88 -6.46 -36.37
CA ALA A 55 -12.64 -7.91 -36.37
C ALA A 55 -13.87 -8.67 -35.87
N HIS A 56 -14.55 -8.16 -34.85
CA HIS A 56 -15.78 -8.76 -34.34
C HIS A 56 -16.92 -8.74 -35.39
N ALA A 57 -17.07 -7.66 -36.13
CA ALA A 57 -18.04 -7.58 -37.23
C ALA A 57 -17.78 -8.58 -38.35
N LEU A 58 -16.51 -9.01 -38.54
CA LEU A 58 -16.12 -10.05 -39.48
C LEU A 58 -16.25 -11.47 -38.90
N GLY A 59 -16.90 -11.61 -37.74
CA GLY A 59 -17.20 -12.88 -37.08
C GLY A 59 -16.05 -13.51 -36.28
N LEU A 60 -15.02 -12.73 -35.98
CA LEU A 60 -13.96 -13.17 -35.06
C LEU A 60 -14.42 -13.02 -33.60
N THR A 61 -14.10 -14.00 -32.78
CA THR A 61 -14.49 -14.02 -31.37
C THR A 61 -13.33 -14.47 -30.47
N ALA A 62 -13.32 -14.00 -29.23
CA ALA A 62 -12.37 -14.47 -28.23
C ALA A 62 -12.45 -15.99 -28.07
N GLY A 63 -11.30 -16.64 -27.87
CA GLY A 63 -11.14 -18.09 -27.79
C GLY A 63 -10.91 -18.79 -29.15
N MET A 64 -11.18 -18.15 -30.29
CA MET A 64 -10.91 -18.69 -31.63
C MET A 64 -9.41 -18.94 -31.80
N ALA A 65 -9.01 -20.00 -32.48
CA ALA A 65 -7.61 -20.23 -32.83
C ALA A 65 -7.14 -19.16 -33.84
N LEU A 66 -5.90 -18.67 -33.68
CA LEU A 66 -5.34 -17.65 -34.56
C LEU A 66 -5.29 -18.10 -36.02
N ALA A 67 -5.04 -19.40 -36.28
CA ALA A 67 -5.04 -19.96 -37.64
C ALA A 67 -6.42 -19.83 -38.31
N ASP A 68 -7.49 -20.15 -37.56
CA ASP A 68 -8.87 -20.04 -38.05
C ASP A 68 -9.27 -18.58 -38.29
N ALA A 69 -8.81 -17.68 -37.40
CA ALA A 69 -9.04 -16.26 -37.54
C ALA A 69 -8.39 -15.67 -38.79
N ARG A 70 -7.12 -16.02 -39.07
CA ARG A 70 -6.39 -15.60 -40.27
C ARG A 70 -6.96 -16.24 -41.57
N ALA A 71 -7.51 -17.44 -41.50
CA ALA A 71 -8.18 -18.03 -42.63
C ALA A 71 -9.46 -17.24 -43.03
N ARG A 72 -10.12 -16.59 -42.04
CA ARG A 72 -11.30 -15.72 -42.30
C ARG A 72 -10.93 -14.31 -42.68
N VAL A 73 -9.89 -13.76 -42.05
CA VAL A 73 -9.42 -12.37 -42.23
C VAL A 73 -7.91 -12.43 -42.44
N PRO A 74 -7.44 -12.56 -43.71
CA PRO A 74 -5.99 -12.70 -44.00
C PRO A 74 -5.16 -11.51 -43.50
N ASP A 75 -5.70 -10.30 -43.58
CA ASP A 75 -5.01 -9.07 -43.18
C ASP A 75 -5.22 -8.72 -41.70
N LEU A 76 -5.60 -9.69 -40.86
CA LEU A 76 -5.78 -9.47 -39.42
C LEU A 76 -4.46 -9.06 -38.76
N ALA A 77 -4.43 -7.84 -38.23
CA ALA A 77 -3.32 -7.39 -37.40
C ALA A 77 -3.42 -8.06 -36.00
N VAL A 78 -2.30 -8.53 -35.46
CA VAL A 78 -2.28 -9.22 -34.16
C VAL A 78 -1.26 -8.60 -33.23
N PHE A 79 -1.63 -8.49 -31.95
CA PHE A 79 -0.81 -7.93 -30.89
C PHE A 79 -0.88 -8.88 -29.68
N ASP A 80 0.20 -8.95 -28.92
CA ASP A 80 0.24 -9.77 -27.71
C ASP A 80 -0.67 -9.17 -26.64
N HIS A 81 -1.45 -10.04 -26.00
CA HIS A 81 -2.30 -9.68 -24.89
C HIS A 81 -1.46 -9.49 -23.62
N ASP A 82 -1.68 -8.38 -22.92
CA ASP A 82 -1.04 -8.06 -21.65
C ASP A 82 -2.11 -7.88 -20.56
N PRO A 83 -2.46 -8.94 -19.83
CA PRO A 83 -3.44 -8.90 -18.74
C PRO A 83 -3.02 -8.00 -17.57
N ALA A 84 -1.71 -7.85 -17.34
CA ALA A 84 -1.21 -6.99 -16.26
C ALA A 84 -1.45 -5.52 -16.57
N ALA A 85 -1.20 -5.10 -17.81
CA ALA A 85 -1.50 -3.76 -18.26
C ALA A 85 -3.02 -3.47 -18.30
N ASP A 86 -3.86 -4.46 -18.62
CA ASP A 86 -5.31 -4.33 -18.53
C ASP A 86 -5.77 -4.13 -17.08
N LEU A 87 -5.21 -4.89 -16.14
CA LEU A 87 -5.50 -4.74 -14.72
C LEU A 87 -5.03 -3.39 -14.17
N ASN A 88 -3.88 -2.89 -14.62
CA ASN A 88 -3.38 -1.55 -14.27
C ASN A 88 -4.34 -0.46 -14.77
N LEU A 89 -4.86 -0.58 -15.99
CA LEU A 89 -5.86 0.36 -16.52
C LEU A 89 -7.15 0.30 -15.70
N LEU A 90 -7.63 -0.90 -15.34
CA LEU A 90 -8.79 -1.04 -14.44
C LEU A 90 -8.54 -0.38 -13.08
N GLY A 91 -7.33 -0.54 -12.53
CA GLY A 91 -6.93 0.12 -11.31
C GLY A 91 -6.99 1.64 -11.38
N TRP A 92 -6.48 2.22 -12.46
CA TRP A 92 -6.54 3.65 -12.72
C TRP A 92 -7.98 4.15 -12.87
N LEU A 93 -8.84 3.39 -13.56
CA LEU A 93 -10.27 3.71 -13.70
C LEU A 93 -10.99 3.65 -12.34
N ALA A 94 -10.65 2.66 -11.50
CA ALA A 94 -11.21 2.54 -10.16
C ALA A 94 -10.82 3.73 -9.27
N ASP A 95 -9.57 4.22 -9.36
CA ASP A 95 -9.13 5.42 -8.64
C ASP A 95 -9.99 6.64 -9.05
N GLY A 96 -10.26 6.78 -10.36
CA GLY A 96 -11.17 7.82 -10.86
C GLY A 96 -12.63 7.67 -10.38
N CYS A 97 -13.08 6.43 -10.12
CA CYS A 97 -14.41 6.14 -9.61
C CYS A 97 -14.60 6.48 -8.12
N GLU A 98 -13.52 6.65 -7.36
CA GLU A 98 -13.59 7.05 -5.95
C GLU A 98 -14.31 8.40 -5.73
N ARG A 99 -14.45 9.21 -6.78
CA ARG A 99 -15.26 10.44 -6.75
C ARG A 99 -16.76 10.18 -6.57
N TYR A 100 -17.25 9.00 -7.00
CA TYR A 100 -18.66 8.62 -6.91
C TYR A 100 -18.96 7.92 -5.60
N THR A 101 -18.06 7.03 -5.20
CA THR A 101 -18.15 6.26 -3.97
C THR A 101 -16.77 5.74 -3.56
N PRO A 102 -16.46 5.71 -2.26
CA PRO A 102 -15.24 5.07 -1.76
C PRO A 102 -15.27 3.55 -1.93
N ALA A 103 -16.47 2.98 -2.02
CA ALA A 103 -16.68 1.54 -2.08
C ALA A 103 -16.63 1.06 -3.53
N CYS A 104 -15.42 1.08 -4.12
CA CYS A 104 -15.14 0.57 -5.46
C CYS A 104 -14.29 -0.70 -5.40
N MET A 105 -14.70 -1.73 -6.15
CA MET A 105 -14.02 -3.01 -6.28
C MET A 105 -13.70 -3.28 -7.76
N LEU A 106 -12.54 -3.90 -8.03
CA LEU A 106 -12.23 -4.42 -9.35
C LEU A 106 -13.01 -5.71 -9.59
N ASP A 107 -13.57 -5.87 -10.79
CA ASP A 107 -14.18 -7.09 -11.31
C ASP A 107 -13.38 -7.58 -12.55
N PRO A 108 -12.18 -8.17 -12.32
CA PRO A 108 -11.34 -8.60 -13.42
C PRO A 108 -12.04 -9.66 -14.30
N PRO A 109 -11.69 -9.75 -15.60
CA PRO A 109 -10.65 -8.96 -16.29
C PRO A 109 -11.12 -7.60 -16.83
N GLN A 110 -12.40 -7.28 -16.85
CA GLN A 110 -12.95 -6.19 -17.64
C GLN A 110 -14.07 -5.40 -16.93
N GLY A 111 -14.09 -5.39 -15.61
CA GLY A 111 -15.18 -4.79 -14.86
C GLY A 111 -14.76 -3.99 -13.63
N LEU A 112 -15.68 -3.12 -13.20
CA LEU A 112 -15.66 -2.43 -11.92
C LEU A 112 -17.04 -2.56 -11.28
N LEU A 113 -17.05 -2.57 -9.95
CA LEU A 113 -18.26 -2.62 -9.16
C LEU A 113 -18.22 -1.57 -8.07
N LEU A 114 -19.26 -0.75 -8.00
CA LEU A 114 -19.38 0.36 -7.08
C LEU A 114 -20.58 0.14 -6.16
N ASP A 115 -20.41 0.23 -4.86
CA ASP A 115 -21.53 0.38 -3.92
C ASP A 115 -21.87 1.88 -3.83
N ILE A 116 -22.98 2.29 -4.42
CA ILE A 116 -23.43 3.68 -4.48
C ILE A 116 -24.47 4.01 -3.41
N THR A 117 -24.70 3.09 -2.46
CA THR A 117 -25.67 3.27 -1.38
C THR A 117 -25.35 4.54 -0.59
N GLY A 118 -26.30 5.45 -0.53
CA GLY A 118 -26.15 6.73 0.16
C GLY A 118 -25.33 7.80 -0.56
N CYS A 119 -24.72 7.50 -1.73
CA CYS A 119 -23.93 8.47 -2.52
C CYS A 119 -24.74 9.15 -3.63
N GLU A 120 -25.92 8.65 -3.94
CA GLU A 120 -26.75 9.09 -5.09
C GLU A 120 -27.17 10.54 -5.01
N HIS A 121 -27.44 11.02 -3.79
CA HIS A 121 -27.94 12.39 -3.56
C HIS A 121 -26.96 13.49 -4.04
N VAL A 122 -25.66 13.19 -4.05
CA VAL A 122 -24.61 14.12 -4.52
C VAL A 122 -24.76 14.41 -6.02
N PHE A 123 -25.28 13.44 -6.78
CA PHE A 123 -25.45 13.52 -8.23
C PHE A 123 -26.93 13.71 -8.64
N GLY A 124 -27.84 13.78 -7.63
CA GLY A 124 -29.27 13.85 -7.81
C GLY A 124 -29.94 12.48 -7.74
N ASP A 125 -29.52 11.52 -8.57
CA ASP A 125 -29.99 10.13 -8.54
C ASP A 125 -28.98 9.16 -9.16
N ALA A 126 -29.22 7.86 -9.00
CA ALA A 126 -28.37 6.80 -9.55
C ALA A 126 -28.24 6.81 -11.08
N ALA A 127 -29.28 7.26 -11.78
CA ALA A 127 -29.27 7.32 -13.24
C ALA A 127 -28.38 8.46 -13.75
N ARG A 128 -28.40 9.61 -13.09
CA ARG A 128 -27.52 10.74 -13.40
C ARG A 128 -26.08 10.39 -13.10
N LEU A 129 -25.80 9.74 -11.95
CA LEU A 129 -24.48 9.23 -11.60
C LEU A 129 -23.97 8.27 -12.69
N ALA A 130 -24.77 7.28 -13.10
CA ALA A 130 -24.41 6.34 -14.17
C ALA A 130 -24.15 7.05 -15.51
N LYS A 131 -24.92 8.09 -15.84
CA LYS A 131 -24.74 8.89 -17.06
C LYS A 131 -23.43 9.68 -17.03
N ASP A 132 -23.08 10.31 -15.92
CA ASP A 132 -21.82 11.04 -15.77
C ASP A 132 -20.63 10.08 -15.86
N LEU A 133 -20.69 8.93 -15.18
CA LEU A 133 -19.68 7.89 -15.25
C LEU A 133 -19.48 7.38 -16.69
N HIS A 134 -20.58 7.11 -17.43
CA HIS A 134 -20.52 6.70 -18.83
C HIS A 134 -19.88 7.78 -19.70
N ALA A 135 -20.27 9.04 -19.55
CA ALA A 135 -19.70 10.15 -20.30
C ALA A 135 -18.19 10.31 -20.03
N ARG A 136 -17.75 10.10 -18.79
CA ARG A 136 -16.34 10.15 -18.41
C ARG A 136 -15.54 9.03 -19.08
N PHE A 137 -16.02 7.79 -19.06
CA PHE A 137 -15.33 6.68 -19.73
C PHE A 137 -15.30 6.87 -21.25
N SER A 138 -16.36 7.40 -21.84
CA SER A 138 -16.40 7.73 -23.28
C SER A 138 -15.37 8.80 -23.65
N ARG A 139 -15.18 9.83 -22.82
CA ARG A 139 -14.10 10.83 -23.01
C ARG A 139 -12.69 10.23 -23.00
N HIS A 140 -12.52 9.11 -22.27
CA HIS A 140 -11.27 8.35 -22.29
C HIS A 140 -11.15 7.37 -23.47
N GLY A 141 -12.09 7.37 -24.41
CA GLY A 141 -12.12 6.44 -25.54
C GLY A 141 -12.45 5.00 -25.13
N LEU A 142 -13.12 4.83 -23.98
CA LEU A 142 -13.50 3.50 -23.45
C LEU A 142 -15.02 3.30 -23.61
N SER A 143 -15.37 2.21 -24.29
CA SER A 143 -16.75 1.75 -24.38
C SER A 143 -17.10 0.92 -23.14
N CYS A 144 -18.16 1.30 -22.44
CA CYS A 144 -18.61 0.58 -21.28
C CYS A 144 -20.12 0.32 -21.31
N ARG A 145 -20.54 -0.72 -20.59
CA ARG A 145 -21.93 -1.00 -20.26
C ARG A 145 -22.10 -0.83 -18.76
N ILE A 146 -23.11 -0.08 -18.38
CA ILE A 146 -23.37 0.22 -16.96
C ILE A 146 -24.75 -0.32 -16.62
N ALA A 147 -24.85 -0.98 -15.46
CA ALA A 147 -26.12 -1.46 -14.94
C ALA A 147 -26.21 -1.27 -13.42
N LEU A 148 -27.45 -1.07 -12.97
CA LEU A 148 -27.80 -0.96 -11.54
C LEU A 148 -28.42 -2.28 -11.06
N GLY A 149 -28.14 -2.65 -9.82
CA GLY A 149 -28.73 -3.81 -9.14
C GLY A 149 -28.80 -3.63 -7.64
N GLY A 150 -29.67 -4.39 -6.99
CA GLY A 150 -29.77 -4.46 -5.52
C GLY A 150 -28.67 -5.33 -4.90
N THR A 151 -27.98 -6.12 -5.73
CA THR A 151 -26.82 -6.92 -5.34
C THR A 151 -25.66 -6.75 -6.33
N PRO A 152 -24.42 -7.03 -5.92
CA PRO A 152 -23.26 -7.04 -6.81
C PRO A 152 -23.47 -7.93 -8.04
N ASP A 153 -23.94 -9.14 -7.81
CA ASP A 153 -24.16 -10.16 -8.83
C ASP A 153 -25.21 -9.76 -9.87
N SER A 154 -26.31 -9.14 -9.42
CA SER A 154 -27.36 -8.62 -10.30
C SER A 154 -26.84 -7.51 -11.20
N ALA A 155 -26.14 -6.52 -10.62
CA ALA A 155 -25.56 -5.42 -11.36
C ALA A 155 -24.55 -5.90 -12.42
N GLN A 156 -23.60 -6.78 -12.02
CA GLN A 156 -22.59 -7.36 -12.91
C GLN A 156 -23.23 -8.14 -14.07
N ALA A 157 -24.20 -9.01 -13.78
CA ALA A 157 -24.87 -9.80 -14.80
C ALA A 157 -25.62 -8.90 -15.81
N LYS A 158 -26.36 -7.90 -15.34
CA LYS A 158 -27.06 -6.95 -16.21
C LYS A 158 -26.07 -6.19 -17.11
N ALA A 159 -24.93 -5.71 -16.58
CA ALA A 159 -23.91 -5.00 -17.35
C ALA A 159 -23.24 -5.90 -18.39
N ARG A 160 -22.84 -7.12 -17.99
CA ARG A 160 -22.13 -8.07 -18.85
C ARG A 160 -22.99 -8.54 -20.02
N TYR A 161 -24.26 -8.85 -19.77
CA TYR A 161 -25.18 -9.35 -20.79
C TYR A 161 -26.06 -8.27 -21.44
N ALA A 162 -25.82 -7.00 -21.14
CA ALA A 162 -26.61 -5.86 -21.64
C ALA A 162 -28.12 -6.04 -21.37
N ALA A 163 -28.49 -6.65 -20.27
CA ALA A 163 -29.87 -6.96 -19.93
C ALA A 163 -30.54 -5.81 -19.15
N ARG A 164 -31.74 -5.41 -19.54
CA ARG A 164 -32.53 -4.39 -18.81
C ARG A 164 -33.07 -4.93 -17.48
N ALA A 165 -33.45 -6.22 -17.47
CA ALA A 165 -33.97 -6.93 -16.30
C ALA A 165 -33.22 -8.23 -16.08
N ILE A 166 -33.10 -8.62 -14.80
CA ILE A 166 -32.38 -9.86 -14.43
C ILE A 166 -33.03 -11.11 -15.02
N SER A 167 -34.33 -11.12 -15.24
CA SER A 167 -35.06 -12.22 -15.85
C SER A 167 -34.57 -12.55 -17.27
N GLY A 168 -34.10 -11.54 -18.03
CA GLY A 168 -33.56 -11.71 -19.38
C GLY A 168 -32.09 -12.16 -19.41
N VAL A 169 -31.41 -12.23 -18.28
CA VAL A 169 -30.00 -12.67 -18.21
C VAL A 169 -29.92 -14.18 -18.50
N PRO A 170 -28.99 -14.64 -19.37
CA PRO A 170 -28.84 -16.05 -19.69
C PRO A 170 -28.27 -16.85 -18.52
N VAL A 171 -28.51 -18.16 -18.51
CA VAL A 171 -28.07 -19.09 -17.43
C VAL A 171 -26.55 -19.18 -17.30
N GLU A 172 -25.80 -18.70 -18.26
CA GLU A 172 -24.33 -18.57 -18.23
C GLU A 172 -23.84 -17.60 -17.16
N ALA A 173 -24.71 -16.72 -16.65
CA ALA A 173 -24.43 -15.88 -15.49
C ALA A 173 -24.30 -16.66 -14.16
N LEU A 174 -24.74 -17.92 -14.14
CA LEU A 174 -24.52 -18.84 -13.02
C LEU A 174 -23.12 -19.45 -13.14
N ASP A 175 -22.37 -19.45 -12.07
CA ASP A 175 -20.99 -19.99 -12.02
C ASP A 175 -20.96 -21.52 -11.95
N GLY A 176 -21.72 -22.20 -12.82
CA GLY A 176 -21.87 -23.64 -12.83
C GLY A 176 -20.92 -24.40 -13.77
N GLY A 177 -20.20 -23.68 -14.61
CA GLY A 177 -19.36 -24.23 -15.67
C GLY A 177 -20.14 -24.87 -16.82
N ASP A 178 -19.45 -25.21 -17.93
CA ASP A 178 -20.04 -25.69 -19.18
C ASP A 178 -21.00 -26.90 -19.03
N LYS A 179 -20.70 -27.83 -18.12
CA LYS A 179 -21.53 -29.00 -17.88
C LYS A 179 -22.91 -28.62 -17.34
N VAL A 180 -22.95 -27.72 -16.36
CA VAL A 180 -24.18 -27.23 -15.74
C VAL A 180 -24.99 -26.42 -16.73
N HIS A 181 -24.35 -25.50 -17.47
CA HIS A 181 -25.01 -24.68 -18.49
C HIS A 181 -25.65 -25.54 -19.59
N LYS A 182 -24.93 -26.56 -20.09
CA LYS A 182 -25.48 -27.51 -21.06
C LYS A 182 -26.66 -28.31 -20.49
N ALA A 183 -26.59 -28.74 -19.22
CA ALA A 183 -27.66 -29.46 -18.56
C ALA A 183 -28.91 -28.59 -18.35
N LEU A 184 -28.72 -27.32 -17.95
CA LEU A 184 -29.83 -26.33 -17.83
C LEU A 184 -30.51 -26.12 -19.19
N ARG A 185 -29.73 -25.86 -20.25
CA ARG A 185 -30.28 -25.69 -21.61
C ARG A 185 -31.04 -26.89 -22.13
N ARG A 186 -30.52 -28.11 -21.87
CA ARG A 186 -31.22 -29.34 -22.21
C ARG A 186 -32.53 -29.53 -21.45
N ALA A 187 -32.63 -28.94 -20.24
CA ALA A 187 -33.85 -28.92 -19.45
C ALA A 187 -34.82 -27.77 -19.87
N GLY A 188 -34.51 -27.02 -20.94
CA GLY A 188 -35.32 -25.91 -21.42
C GLY A 188 -35.15 -24.62 -20.62
N LEU A 189 -34.22 -24.60 -19.66
CA LEU A 189 -33.95 -23.45 -18.81
C LEU A 189 -32.82 -22.61 -19.46
N ARG A 190 -33.16 -21.46 -20.04
CA ARG A 190 -32.25 -20.64 -20.84
C ARG A 190 -31.89 -19.31 -20.18
N SER A 191 -32.78 -18.82 -19.31
CA SER A 191 -32.65 -17.52 -18.63
C SER A 191 -32.78 -17.65 -17.13
N ILE A 192 -32.33 -16.61 -16.41
CA ILE A 192 -32.53 -16.51 -14.96
C ILE A 192 -34.02 -16.44 -14.62
N GLY A 193 -34.84 -15.83 -15.51
CA GLY A 193 -36.28 -15.81 -15.37
C GLY A 193 -36.90 -17.21 -15.35
N ASP A 194 -36.41 -18.13 -16.20
CA ASP A 194 -36.91 -19.52 -16.21
C ASP A 194 -36.60 -20.26 -14.90
N LEU A 195 -35.49 -19.88 -14.24
CA LEU A 195 -35.08 -20.47 -12.96
C LEU A 195 -35.79 -19.82 -11.77
N ALA A 196 -36.11 -18.54 -11.87
CA ALA A 196 -36.75 -17.78 -10.79
C ALA A 196 -38.08 -18.37 -10.32
N VAL A 197 -38.86 -18.91 -11.27
CA VAL A 197 -40.17 -19.53 -11.01
C VAL A 197 -40.10 -20.99 -10.55
N ARG A 198 -38.89 -21.56 -10.46
CA ARG A 198 -38.73 -22.99 -10.09
C ARG A 198 -38.40 -23.11 -8.58
N PRO A 199 -38.91 -24.20 -7.94
CA PRO A 199 -38.56 -24.49 -6.55
C PRO A 199 -37.06 -24.72 -6.36
N ARG A 200 -36.47 -24.14 -5.31
CA ARG A 200 -35.03 -24.17 -5.05
C ARG A 200 -34.48 -25.56 -4.73
N LYS A 201 -35.24 -26.40 -4.01
CA LYS A 201 -34.81 -27.74 -3.58
C LYS A 201 -34.50 -28.66 -4.76
N PRO A 202 -35.39 -28.84 -5.78
CA PRO A 202 -35.08 -29.63 -6.98
C PRO A 202 -33.90 -29.09 -7.80
N LEU A 203 -33.76 -27.75 -7.88
CA LEU A 203 -32.61 -27.14 -8.56
C LEU A 203 -31.29 -27.45 -7.84
N ALA A 204 -31.27 -27.39 -6.52
CA ALA A 204 -30.09 -27.72 -5.72
C ALA A 204 -29.70 -29.22 -5.86
N ALA A 205 -30.69 -30.12 -5.86
CA ALA A 205 -30.47 -31.54 -5.99
C ALA A 205 -29.90 -31.95 -7.37
N ARG A 206 -30.35 -31.26 -8.44
CA ARG A 206 -29.97 -31.59 -9.82
C ARG A 206 -28.71 -30.86 -10.30
N PHE A 207 -28.53 -29.60 -9.94
CA PHE A 207 -27.48 -28.71 -10.46
C PHE A 207 -26.47 -28.23 -9.40
N GLY A 208 -26.69 -28.59 -8.15
CA GLY A 208 -25.81 -28.27 -7.03
C GLY A 208 -26.23 -27.02 -6.24
N LYS A 209 -25.79 -26.96 -4.95
CA LYS A 209 -26.11 -25.87 -4.04
C LYS A 209 -25.56 -24.53 -4.52
N ALA A 210 -24.36 -24.52 -5.12
CA ALA A 210 -23.71 -23.31 -5.62
C ALA A 210 -24.59 -22.55 -6.64
N VAL A 211 -25.27 -23.27 -7.53
CA VAL A 211 -26.20 -22.69 -8.52
C VAL A 211 -27.35 -21.97 -7.83
N VAL A 212 -27.90 -22.54 -6.77
CA VAL A 212 -29.01 -21.93 -6.02
C VAL A 212 -28.58 -20.70 -5.24
N VAL A 213 -27.38 -20.75 -4.61
CA VAL A 213 -26.81 -19.57 -3.91
C VAL A 213 -26.56 -18.43 -4.90
N ARG A 214 -25.93 -18.73 -6.04
CA ARG A 214 -25.71 -17.70 -7.08
C ARG A 214 -27.02 -17.15 -7.64
N LEU A 215 -28.01 -18.02 -7.82
CA LEU A 215 -29.34 -17.61 -8.26
C LEU A 215 -30.02 -16.66 -7.24
N ALA A 216 -29.92 -16.94 -5.94
CA ALA A 216 -30.45 -16.06 -4.91
C ALA A 216 -29.79 -14.66 -4.95
N ARG A 217 -28.48 -14.59 -5.17
CA ARG A 217 -27.75 -13.34 -5.34
C ARG A 217 -28.16 -12.58 -6.59
N LEU A 218 -28.34 -13.27 -7.73
CA LEU A 218 -28.82 -12.68 -8.97
C LEU A 218 -30.24 -12.14 -8.83
N LEU A 219 -31.10 -12.79 -8.05
CA LEU A 219 -32.48 -12.38 -7.79
C LEU A 219 -32.60 -11.37 -6.64
N GLU A 220 -31.47 -10.88 -6.12
CA GLU A 220 -31.41 -9.88 -5.06
C GLU A 220 -32.02 -10.36 -3.71
N GLU A 221 -32.05 -11.69 -3.49
CA GLU A 221 -32.52 -12.34 -2.26
C GLU A 221 -31.39 -12.42 -1.21
N GLU A 222 -30.11 -12.42 -1.64
CA GLU A 222 -28.91 -12.49 -0.78
C GLU A 222 -27.87 -11.48 -1.29
N ASP A 223 -27.42 -10.57 -0.40
CA ASP A 223 -26.41 -9.56 -0.71
C ASP A 223 -25.05 -9.94 -0.09
N PRO A 224 -24.07 -10.43 -0.89
CA PRO A 224 -22.77 -10.84 -0.38
C PRO A 224 -21.85 -9.67 0.01
N ARG A 225 -22.28 -8.43 -0.19
CA ARG A 225 -21.48 -7.21 -0.04
C ARG A 225 -20.17 -7.25 -0.82
N ILE A 226 -19.69 -6.10 -1.24
CA ILE A 226 -18.37 -5.99 -1.88
C ILE A 226 -17.29 -5.69 -0.84
N THR A 227 -16.05 -6.11 -1.14
CA THR A 227 -14.87 -5.66 -0.42
C THR A 227 -14.24 -4.53 -1.23
N PRO A 228 -14.33 -3.28 -0.79
CA PRO A 228 -13.73 -2.16 -1.50
C PRO A 228 -12.23 -2.33 -1.67
N ARG A 229 -11.69 -1.88 -2.79
CA ARG A 229 -10.24 -1.82 -3.04
C ARG A 229 -9.54 -0.90 -2.03
N ARG A 230 -10.20 0.20 -1.69
CA ARG A 230 -9.79 1.11 -0.62
C ARG A 230 -11.02 1.52 0.17
N SER A 231 -10.85 1.65 1.47
CA SER A 231 -11.88 2.23 2.33
C SER A 231 -11.52 3.67 2.62
N LEU A 232 -12.47 4.60 2.48
CA LEU A 232 -12.25 5.95 2.95
C LEU A 232 -12.03 5.94 4.47
N PRO A 233 -11.03 6.68 4.95
CA PRO A 233 -10.89 6.94 6.37
C PRO A 233 -12.15 7.62 6.93
N ILE A 234 -12.41 7.39 8.21
CA ILE A 234 -13.57 7.98 8.91
C ILE A 234 -13.49 9.51 8.90
N ILE A 235 -12.28 10.06 8.94
CA ILE A 235 -12.03 11.49 8.89
C ILE A 235 -11.56 11.85 7.48
N HIS A 236 -12.42 12.54 6.75
CA HIS A 236 -12.12 13.09 5.43
C HIS A 236 -12.95 14.34 5.17
N VAL A 237 -12.40 15.24 4.39
CA VAL A 237 -13.07 16.48 3.93
C VAL A 237 -12.79 16.65 2.45
N ALA A 238 -13.80 17.08 1.70
CA ALA A 238 -13.69 17.21 0.25
C ALA A 238 -14.36 18.51 -0.26
N GLN A 239 -13.80 19.06 -1.33
CA GLN A 239 -14.35 20.22 -2.04
C GLN A 239 -14.51 19.87 -3.52
N ASN A 240 -15.74 19.97 -4.02
CA ASN A 240 -16.07 19.85 -5.45
C ASN A 240 -16.08 21.24 -6.08
N PHE A 241 -15.65 21.32 -7.34
CA PHE A 241 -15.67 22.55 -8.13
C PHE A 241 -16.57 22.37 -9.36
N ALA A 242 -17.47 23.34 -9.59
CA ALA A 242 -18.29 23.37 -10.80
C ALA A 242 -17.43 23.61 -12.05
N GLU A 243 -16.42 24.47 -11.93
CA GLU A 243 -15.36 24.70 -12.92
C GLU A 243 -14.02 24.23 -12.34
N PRO A 244 -13.27 23.39 -13.08
CA PRO A 244 -11.99 22.87 -12.59
C PRO A 244 -10.97 23.97 -12.32
N ILE A 245 -10.29 23.90 -11.18
CA ILE A 245 -9.24 24.86 -10.80
C ILE A 245 -7.86 24.35 -11.24
N SER A 246 -7.02 25.24 -11.76
CA SER A 246 -5.66 24.89 -12.25
C SER A 246 -4.54 25.69 -11.59
N ARG A 247 -4.86 26.80 -10.93
CA ARG A 247 -3.84 27.64 -10.30
C ARG A 247 -3.38 27.04 -8.97
N THR A 248 -2.07 26.93 -8.79
CA THR A 248 -1.48 26.37 -7.57
C THR A 248 -1.96 27.08 -6.30
N ASN A 249 -2.14 28.40 -6.35
CA ASN A 249 -2.61 29.18 -5.19
C ASN A 249 -4.04 28.76 -4.78
N ASP A 250 -4.93 28.53 -5.74
CA ASP A 250 -6.32 28.12 -5.48
C ASP A 250 -6.36 26.69 -4.91
N VAL A 251 -5.49 25.80 -5.42
CA VAL A 251 -5.32 24.45 -4.88
C VAL A 251 -4.81 24.48 -3.44
N LEU A 252 -3.78 25.27 -3.14
CA LEU A 252 -3.23 25.41 -1.79
C LEU A 252 -4.23 26.05 -0.82
N ALA A 253 -4.96 27.07 -1.23
CA ALA A 253 -6.03 27.68 -0.41
C ALA A 253 -7.15 26.67 -0.10
N THR A 254 -7.51 25.85 -1.08
CA THR A 254 -8.48 24.76 -0.86
C THR A 254 -7.97 23.73 0.13
N ILE A 255 -6.73 23.28 -0.01
CA ILE A 255 -6.12 22.32 0.92
C ILE A 255 -6.08 22.88 2.34
N GLU A 256 -5.79 24.18 2.51
CA GLU A 256 -5.79 24.86 3.80
C GLU A 256 -7.18 24.85 4.45
N MET A 257 -8.22 25.16 3.68
CA MET A 257 -9.61 25.07 4.14
C MET A 257 -9.97 23.63 4.56
N LEU A 258 -9.58 22.61 3.77
CA LEU A 258 -9.83 21.21 4.08
C LEU A 258 -9.06 20.76 5.32
N ALA A 259 -7.83 21.24 5.52
CA ALA A 259 -7.03 20.97 6.72
C ALA A 259 -7.73 21.52 7.98
N GLY A 260 -8.30 22.73 7.90
CA GLY A 260 -9.13 23.29 8.97
C GLY A 260 -10.34 22.41 9.28
N GLY A 261 -11.07 21.96 8.25
CA GLY A 261 -12.21 21.04 8.42
C GLY A 261 -11.84 19.70 9.03
N ALA A 262 -10.70 19.12 8.63
CA ALA A 262 -10.18 17.90 9.23
C ALA A 262 -9.76 18.09 10.70
N ALA A 263 -9.17 19.23 11.03
CA ALA A 263 -8.79 19.59 12.42
C ALA A 263 -10.02 19.64 13.35
N VAL A 264 -11.15 20.19 12.88
CA VAL A 264 -12.41 20.22 13.62
C VAL A 264 -12.92 18.79 13.88
N GLN A 265 -12.97 17.93 12.84
CA GLN A 265 -13.41 16.53 12.99
C GLN A 265 -12.50 15.74 13.94
N LEU A 266 -11.18 15.98 13.88
CA LEU A 266 -10.21 15.37 14.79
C LEU A 266 -10.45 15.83 16.24
N GLN A 267 -10.74 17.10 16.44
CA GLN A 267 -11.02 17.68 17.76
C GLN A 267 -12.28 17.10 18.39
N GLU A 268 -13.37 17.01 17.62
CA GLU A 268 -14.64 16.40 18.09
C GLU A 268 -14.47 14.96 18.55
N ARG A 269 -13.50 14.23 17.97
CA ARG A 269 -13.21 12.83 18.32
C ARG A 269 -12.11 12.67 19.38
N GLY A 270 -11.52 13.75 19.88
CA GLY A 270 -10.40 13.68 20.81
C GLY A 270 -9.12 13.07 20.18
N GLN A 271 -8.97 13.17 18.87
CA GLN A 271 -7.88 12.56 18.12
C GLN A 271 -6.97 13.63 17.48
N GLY A 272 -5.74 13.24 17.12
CA GLY A 272 -4.84 13.98 16.25
C GLY A 272 -4.43 13.11 15.06
N GLY A 273 -4.25 13.72 13.90
CA GLY A 273 -3.81 13.00 12.69
C GLY A 273 -2.32 12.70 12.72
N ARG A 274 -1.94 11.52 12.24
CA ARG A 274 -0.55 11.05 12.05
C ARG A 274 -0.21 10.89 10.58
N ARG A 275 -1.21 10.57 9.75
CA ARG A 275 -1.03 10.44 8.30
C ARG A 275 -2.17 11.14 7.59
N PHE A 276 -1.79 12.09 6.76
CA PHE A 276 -2.70 12.89 5.94
C PHE A 276 -2.43 12.58 4.46
N GLU A 277 -3.48 12.37 3.69
CA GLU A 277 -3.40 12.14 2.26
C GLU A 277 -4.28 13.15 1.52
N ILE A 278 -3.70 13.90 0.59
CA ILE A 278 -4.41 14.82 -0.28
C ILE A 278 -4.60 14.13 -1.63
N CYS A 279 -5.85 13.97 -2.05
CA CYS A 279 -6.23 13.41 -3.34
C CYS A 279 -6.71 14.54 -4.25
N LEU A 280 -6.01 14.77 -5.35
CA LEU A 280 -6.32 15.76 -6.36
C LEU A 280 -6.90 15.04 -7.59
N PHE A 281 -8.20 15.18 -7.81
CA PHE A 281 -8.90 14.54 -8.92
C PHE A 281 -8.96 15.50 -10.12
N ARG A 282 -8.24 15.17 -11.17
CA ARG A 282 -8.28 15.93 -12.42
C ARG A 282 -9.54 15.64 -13.20
N SER A 283 -9.99 16.62 -13.97
CA SER A 283 -11.17 16.49 -14.83
C SER A 283 -11.02 15.41 -15.93
N ASP A 284 -9.79 15.06 -16.31
CA ASP A 284 -9.46 13.98 -17.24
C ASP A 284 -9.35 12.60 -16.56
N GLY A 285 -9.66 12.48 -15.27
CA GLY A 285 -9.69 11.22 -14.53
C GLY A 285 -8.39 10.83 -13.84
N HIS A 286 -7.30 11.58 -14.02
CA HIS A 286 -6.08 11.36 -13.26
C HIS A 286 -6.27 11.75 -11.79
N VAL A 287 -5.72 10.95 -10.88
CA VAL A 287 -5.75 11.23 -9.43
C VAL A 287 -4.32 11.32 -8.92
N ALA A 288 -3.88 12.52 -8.57
CA ALA A 288 -2.62 12.72 -7.89
C ALA A 288 -2.81 12.58 -6.38
N ARG A 289 -1.86 11.92 -5.70
CA ARG A 289 -1.91 11.69 -4.25
C ARG A 289 -0.64 12.21 -3.59
N LEU A 290 -0.82 12.99 -2.54
CA LEU A 290 0.25 13.53 -1.71
C LEU A 290 0.04 13.05 -0.28
N ALA A 291 0.98 12.26 0.23
CA ALA A 291 0.94 11.80 1.61
C ALA A 291 1.96 12.57 2.45
N VAL A 292 1.54 12.95 3.66
CA VAL A 292 2.36 13.60 4.68
C VAL A 292 2.15 12.88 6.00
N ASP A 293 3.26 12.45 6.61
CA ASP A 293 3.27 11.80 7.92
C ASP A 293 3.83 12.76 8.98
N THR A 294 3.33 12.66 10.21
CA THR A 294 3.81 13.43 11.37
C THR A 294 4.33 12.49 12.46
N GLY A 295 5.38 12.88 13.14
CA GLY A 295 5.98 12.11 14.23
C GLY A 295 5.12 12.07 15.50
N THR A 296 4.23 13.05 15.67
CA THR A 296 3.27 13.15 16.78
C THR A 296 1.89 13.45 16.25
N PRO A 297 0.81 12.99 16.94
CA PRO A 297 -0.56 13.32 16.54
C PRO A 297 -0.75 14.85 16.54
N THR A 298 -1.31 15.40 15.46
CA THR A 298 -1.51 16.85 15.32
C THR A 298 -2.90 17.21 14.83
N ARG A 299 -3.36 18.41 15.20
CA ARG A 299 -4.54 19.11 14.67
C ARG A 299 -4.15 20.47 14.09
N ASP A 300 -2.85 20.77 14.06
CA ASP A 300 -2.34 22.06 13.59
C ASP A 300 -2.37 22.11 12.06
N ALA A 301 -3.37 22.83 11.53
CA ALA A 301 -3.51 23.04 10.10
C ALA A 301 -2.33 23.83 9.50
N ALA A 302 -1.71 24.76 10.27
CA ALA A 302 -0.58 25.54 9.79
C ALA A 302 0.69 24.68 9.65
N LEU A 303 0.93 23.77 10.62
CA LEU A 303 2.00 22.77 10.52
C LEU A 303 1.77 21.87 9.31
N LEU A 304 0.55 21.34 9.14
CA LEU A 304 0.20 20.48 8.01
C LEU A 304 0.44 21.19 6.67
N MET A 305 -0.03 22.43 6.53
CA MET A 305 0.17 23.21 5.30
C MET A 305 1.66 23.46 4.98
N ARG A 306 2.49 23.68 6.00
CA ARG A 306 3.94 23.78 5.81
C ARG A 306 4.53 22.50 5.25
N LEU A 307 4.17 21.36 5.82
CA LEU A 307 4.64 20.05 5.38
C LEU A 307 4.15 19.71 3.95
N ILE A 308 2.90 20.07 3.61
CA ILE A 308 2.34 19.87 2.27
C ILE A 308 3.10 20.72 1.24
N ARG A 309 3.40 21.97 1.52
CA ARG A 309 4.20 22.83 0.63
C ARG A 309 5.60 22.24 0.41
N GLU A 310 6.28 21.83 1.49
CA GLU A 310 7.58 21.16 1.40
C GLU A 310 7.52 19.84 0.62
N ARG A 311 6.39 19.11 0.71
CA ARG A 311 6.17 17.88 -0.06
C ARG A 311 6.00 18.16 -1.55
N ILE A 312 5.24 19.19 -1.91
CA ILE A 312 5.05 19.63 -3.29
C ILE A 312 6.38 20.06 -3.89
N ASP A 313 7.16 20.86 -3.16
CA ASP A 313 8.49 21.34 -3.59
C ASP A 313 9.51 20.20 -3.76
N ALA A 314 9.32 19.08 -3.04
CA ALA A 314 10.20 17.91 -3.09
C ALA A 314 9.78 16.87 -4.16
N LEU A 315 8.73 17.12 -4.93
CA LEU A 315 8.34 16.23 -6.02
C LEU A 315 9.34 16.32 -7.17
N SER A 316 9.76 15.18 -7.68
CA SER A 316 10.60 15.10 -8.90
C SER A 316 9.85 15.60 -10.14
N ASP A 317 8.56 15.29 -10.21
CA ASP A 317 7.65 15.78 -11.25
C ASP A 317 6.67 16.77 -10.61
N PRO A 318 6.63 18.03 -11.07
CA PRO A 318 5.67 19.01 -10.60
C PRO A 318 4.22 18.52 -10.74
N LEU A 319 3.34 18.97 -9.85
CA LEU A 319 1.92 18.71 -10.00
C LEU A 319 1.42 19.34 -11.30
N ASP A 320 1.07 18.50 -12.26
CA ASP A 320 0.47 18.93 -13.52
C ASP A 320 -1.05 19.02 -13.37
N PRO A 321 -1.64 20.23 -13.36
CA PRO A 321 -3.08 20.38 -13.26
C PRO A 321 -3.82 19.95 -14.53
N GLY A 322 -3.15 19.80 -15.68
CA GLY A 322 -3.76 19.47 -16.95
C GLY A 322 -4.96 20.38 -17.26
N PHE A 323 -6.16 19.78 -17.39
CA PHE A 323 -7.41 20.52 -17.58
C PHE A 323 -8.05 21.02 -16.26
N GLY A 324 -7.31 20.99 -15.16
CA GLY A 324 -7.76 21.42 -13.85
C GLY A 324 -8.29 20.30 -12.96
N TYR A 325 -8.33 20.57 -11.66
CA TYR A 325 -8.87 19.68 -10.62
C TYR A 325 -10.33 20.05 -10.36
N ASP A 326 -11.22 19.09 -10.45
CA ASP A 326 -12.66 19.25 -10.21
C ASP A 326 -13.11 18.73 -8.83
N LEU A 327 -12.20 18.02 -8.11
CA LEU A 327 -12.40 17.62 -6.73
C LEU A 327 -11.05 17.56 -6.02
N ILE A 328 -10.99 18.12 -4.80
CA ILE A 328 -9.87 17.97 -3.88
C ILE A 328 -10.40 17.34 -2.60
N ARG A 329 -9.73 16.31 -2.11
CA ARG A 329 -10.09 15.61 -0.87
C ARG A 329 -8.87 15.45 0.02
N LEU A 330 -9.03 15.76 1.31
CA LEU A 330 -8.07 15.50 2.36
C LEU A 330 -8.58 14.36 3.22
N GLU A 331 -7.75 13.36 3.43
CA GLU A 331 -8.03 12.15 4.20
C GLU A 331 -7.06 12.04 5.37
N VAL A 332 -7.54 11.61 6.54
CA VAL A 332 -6.71 11.26 7.69
C VAL A 332 -6.73 9.74 7.83
N SER A 333 -5.75 9.07 7.23
CA SER A 333 -5.68 7.61 7.18
C SER A 333 -5.15 6.97 8.47
N LEU A 334 -4.44 7.74 9.30
CA LEU A 334 -3.99 7.33 10.62
C LEU A 334 -4.25 8.46 11.61
N ALA A 335 -5.02 8.18 12.65
CA ALA A 335 -5.29 9.09 13.77
C ALA A 335 -5.05 8.39 15.09
N GLU A 336 -4.52 9.11 16.06
CA GLU A 336 -4.25 8.63 17.41
C GLU A 336 -4.95 9.52 18.44
N VAL A 337 -5.13 9.03 19.65
CA VAL A 337 -5.72 9.81 20.73
C VAL A 337 -4.81 11.01 21.05
N LEU A 338 -5.38 12.19 21.04
CA LEU A 338 -4.72 13.43 21.43
C LEU A 338 -5.53 14.14 22.49
N ALA A 339 -5.10 14.01 23.73
CA ALA A 339 -5.73 14.70 24.84
C ALA A 339 -5.61 16.23 24.65
N ASN A 340 -6.66 16.96 25.07
CA ASN A 340 -6.58 18.42 25.10
C ASN A 340 -5.63 18.81 26.25
N VAL A 341 -4.41 19.16 25.91
CA VAL A 341 -3.45 19.72 26.88
C VAL A 341 -3.74 21.20 27.03
N GLN A 342 -4.10 21.61 28.23
CA GLN A 342 -4.22 23.03 28.54
C GLN A 342 -2.81 23.62 28.56
N VAL A 343 -2.51 24.49 27.60
CA VAL A 343 -1.23 25.20 27.54
C VAL A 343 -1.17 26.12 28.77
N GLY A 344 -0.26 25.83 29.71
CA GLY A 344 -0.02 26.73 30.85
C GLY A 344 0.52 28.06 30.37
N LEU A 345 0.27 29.13 31.13
CA LEU A 345 0.69 30.49 30.85
C LEU A 345 2.24 30.68 30.78
N GLU A 346 3.02 29.72 31.27
CA GLU A 346 4.48 29.72 31.14
C GLU A 346 4.89 29.00 29.84
N THR A 347 5.20 29.80 28.82
CA THR A 347 5.71 29.33 27.53
C THR A 347 7.19 28.91 27.70
N LYS A 348 7.43 27.71 28.26
CA LYS A 348 8.69 26.99 27.99
C LYS A 348 8.66 26.60 26.53
N ILE A 349 9.67 27.03 25.77
CA ILE A 349 9.87 26.51 24.40
C ILE A 349 9.94 24.99 24.52
N ASP A 350 8.91 24.30 24.03
CA ASP A 350 8.90 22.84 24.00
C ASP A 350 9.90 22.37 22.95
N THR A 351 11.14 22.17 23.41
CA THR A 351 12.25 21.72 22.57
C THR A 351 11.94 20.39 21.89
N ASP A 352 11.10 19.58 22.51
CA ASP A 352 10.68 18.27 21.96
C ASP A 352 9.69 18.44 20.81
N ALA A 353 8.76 19.37 20.91
CA ALA A 353 7.84 19.71 19.81
C ALA A 353 8.61 20.35 18.63
N ALA A 354 9.58 21.21 18.90
CA ALA A 354 10.42 21.81 17.86
C ALA A 354 11.28 20.76 17.15
N ALA A 355 11.85 19.81 17.90
CA ALA A 355 12.62 18.69 17.33
C ALA A 355 11.73 17.76 16.49
N ALA A 356 10.51 17.44 16.96
CA ALA A 356 9.55 16.64 16.20
C ALA A 356 9.16 17.33 14.89
N ALA A 357 8.86 18.63 14.92
CA ALA A 357 8.54 19.40 13.72
C ALA A 357 9.72 19.45 12.72
N LEU A 358 10.97 19.52 13.21
CA LEU A 358 12.16 19.45 12.35
C LEU A 358 12.29 18.07 11.71
N ILE A 359 12.11 16.98 12.47
CA ILE A 359 12.13 15.60 11.97
C ILE A 359 11.07 15.41 10.89
N ASP A 360 9.86 15.90 11.08
CA ASP A 360 8.78 15.83 10.10
C ASP A 360 9.15 16.52 8.79
N ARG A 361 9.69 17.73 8.86
CA ARG A 361 10.16 18.49 7.70
C ARG A 361 11.29 17.77 6.94
N LEU A 362 12.28 17.26 7.65
CA LEU A 362 13.38 16.49 7.06
C LEU A 362 12.85 15.19 6.41
N SER A 363 11.91 14.52 7.05
CA SER A 363 11.31 13.29 6.55
C SER A 363 10.52 13.51 5.26
N VAL A 364 9.80 14.63 5.15
CA VAL A 364 9.06 15.00 3.94
C VAL A 364 10.00 15.28 2.77
N ARG A 365 11.14 15.94 3.02
CA ARG A 365 12.12 16.30 1.98
C ARG A 365 13.03 15.17 1.55
N LEU A 366 13.53 14.39 2.50
CA LEU A 366 14.58 13.40 2.29
C LEU A 366 14.05 11.97 2.22
N GLY A 367 12.80 11.76 2.65
CA GLY A 367 12.20 10.46 2.86
C GLY A 367 12.37 9.98 4.31
N ALA A 368 11.29 9.51 4.94
CA ALA A 368 11.25 9.11 6.34
C ALA A 368 12.31 8.03 6.69
N GLU A 369 12.55 7.09 5.77
CA GLU A 369 13.52 5.99 5.95
C GLU A 369 14.97 6.47 6.11
N ARG A 370 15.29 7.68 5.68
CA ARG A 370 16.64 8.26 5.79
C ARG A 370 16.86 9.02 7.11
N ILE A 371 15.79 9.36 7.80
CA ILE A 371 15.86 10.08 9.08
C ILE A 371 15.74 9.05 10.19
N ARG A 372 16.87 8.76 10.82
CA ARG A 372 17.01 7.71 11.82
C ARG A 372 17.33 8.27 13.20
N GLN A 373 16.85 7.60 14.22
CA GLN A 373 17.12 7.90 15.63
C GLN A 373 17.55 6.65 16.37
N PHE A 374 18.54 6.78 17.23
CA PHE A 374 18.96 5.70 18.10
C PHE A 374 18.07 5.61 19.34
N HIS A 375 17.61 4.41 19.63
CA HIS A 375 16.86 4.09 20.83
C HIS A 375 17.68 3.12 21.70
N ALA A 376 17.80 3.43 23.01
CA ALA A 376 18.41 2.51 23.93
C ALA A 376 17.58 1.22 24.03
N ARG A 377 18.26 0.10 24.09
CA ARG A 377 17.66 -1.21 24.26
C ARG A 377 18.21 -1.85 25.53
N GLN A 378 17.37 -2.53 26.28
CA GLN A 378 17.79 -3.26 27.44
C GLN A 378 18.62 -4.48 27.03
N SER A 379 19.92 -4.26 26.80
CA SER A 379 20.92 -5.24 26.47
C SER A 379 22.26 -4.75 26.97
N HIS A 380 23.02 -5.65 27.59
CA HIS A 380 24.40 -5.38 28.03
C HIS A 380 25.43 -5.70 26.92
N ILE A 381 24.97 -6.32 25.82
CA ILE A 381 25.81 -6.60 24.65
C ILE A 381 25.92 -5.31 23.81
N PRO A 382 27.14 -4.76 23.59
CA PRO A 382 27.31 -3.43 23.00
C PRO A 382 26.60 -3.20 21.68
N GLU A 383 26.73 -4.11 20.72
CA GLU A 383 26.10 -4.02 19.42
C GLU A 383 24.58 -4.19 19.45
N ARG A 384 24.01 -4.56 20.60
CA ARG A 384 22.56 -4.72 20.81
C ARG A 384 21.97 -3.67 21.74
N ALA A 385 22.81 -2.83 22.35
CA ALA A 385 22.37 -1.83 23.32
C ALA A 385 21.65 -0.66 22.68
N ALA A 386 21.84 -0.42 21.40
CA ALA A 386 21.15 0.59 20.61
C ALA A 386 20.40 -0.05 19.45
N LEU A 387 19.23 0.49 19.13
CA LEU A 387 18.44 0.13 17.96
C LEU A 387 18.18 1.39 17.13
N GLU A 388 18.53 1.32 15.86
CA GLU A 388 18.23 2.36 14.89
C GLU A 388 16.79 2.21 14.37
N ARG A 389 15.98 3.25 14.49
CA ARG A 389 14.59 3.28 14.00
C ARG A 389 14.34 4.55 13.20
N VAL A 390 13.33 4.50 12.35
CA VAL A 390 12.82 5.70 11.67
C VAL A 390 12.38 6.71 12.73
N ALA A 391 12.86 7.94 12.64
CA ALA A 391 12.66 8.94 13.68
C ALA A 391 11.18 9.27 13.95
N GLN A 392 10.32 9.17 12.91
CA GLN A 392 8.87 9.38 13.02
C GLN A 392 8.10 8.20 13.64
N SER A 393 8.75 7.07 13.96
CA SER A 393 8.04 5.86 14.45
C SER A 393 7.41 5.99 15.84
N GLY A 394 7.56 7.14 16.51
CA GLY A 394 6.91 7.42 17.80
C GLY A 394 7.38 6.53 18.96
N ALA A 395 8.56 5.91 18.84
CA ALA A 395 9.08 5.06 19.90
C ALA A 395 9.40 5.89 21.15
N SER A 396 9.03 5.35 22.32
CA SER A 396 9.35 5.95 23.62
C SER A 396 10.83 6.31 23.71
N LYS A 397 11.12 7.53 24.19
CA LYS A 397 12.49 7.93 24.53
C LYS A 397 13.03 6.95 25.57
N ALA A 398 14.12 6.28 25.25
CA ALA A 398 14.84 5.51 26.26
C ALA A 398 15.79 6.44 26.99
N ASP A 399 15.82 6.34 28.31
CA ASP A 399 16.81 7.09 29.11
C ASP A 399 18.19 6.49 28.90
N TRP A 400 19.03 7.22 28.18
CA TRP A 400 20.46 6.93 28.13
C TRP A 400 21.10 7.34 29.45
N PRO A 401 21.98 6.51 30.02
CA PRO A 401 22.77 6.95 31.17
C PRO A 401 23.59 8.17 30.78
N LYS A 402 23.44 9.25 31.53
CA LYS A 402 24.20 10.48 31.27
C LYS A 402 25.66 10.23 31.62
N PRO A 403 26.63 10.56 30.75
CA PRO A 403 28.04 10.47 31.06
C PRO A 403 28.38 11.42 32.23
N VAL A 404 29.24 10.97 33.14
CA VAL A 404 29.71 11.80 34.23
C VAL A 404 30.72 12.82 33.66
N PRO A 405 30.54 14.12 33.87
CA PRO A 405 31.48 15.12 33.36
C PRO A 405 32.92 14.87 33.85
N GLY A 406 33.86 14.84 32.92
CA GLY A 406 35.27 14.61 33.19
C GLY A 406 35.74 13.14 33.20
N GLU A 407 34.81 12.18 33.13
CA GLU A 407 35.18 10.78 32.94
C GLU A 407 35.44 10.45 31.47
N PRO A 408 36.44 9.60 31.16
CA PRO A 408 36.68 9.14 29.80
C PRO A 408 35.52 8.26 29.32
N ALA A 409 35.23 8.33 28.01
CA ALA A 409 34.15 7.54 27.42
C ALA A 409 34.33 6.04 27.68
N MET A 410 33.32 5.42 28.30
CA MET A 410 33.32 3.97 28.63
C MET A 410 33.22 3.10 27.36
N ARG A 411 32.71 3.60 26.27
CA ARG A 411 32.52 2.90 24.99
C ARG A 411 33.20 3.70 23.88
N PRO A 412 33.67 3.03 22.80
CA PRO A 412 34.31 3.72 21.68
C PRO A 412 33.31 4.57 20.93
N PHE A 413 33.76 5.70 20.42
CA PHE A 413 32.96 6.54 19.56
C PHE A 413 32.54 5.84 18.25
N ARG A 414 33.44 5.01 17.71
CA ARG A 414 33.18 4.18 16.54
C ARG A 414 33.15 2.70 16.91
N LEU A 415 31.96 2.13 16.99
CA LEU A 415 31.73 0.71 17.16
C LEU A 415 31.54 0.05 15.78
N PHE A 416 32.20 -1.11 15.57
CA PHE A 416 31.97 -1.90 14.36
C PHE A 416 30.76 -2.80 14.54
N GLU A 417 29.82 -2.77 13.58
CA GLU A 417 28.66 -3.70 13.59
C GLU A 417 29.11 -5.15 13.61
N THR A 418 30.17 -5.47 12.84
CA THR A 418 30.80 -6.77 12.84
C THR A 418 32.23 -6.61 13.38
N PRO A 419 32.52 -7.16 14.57
CA PRO A 419 33.86 -7.14 15.12
C PRO A 419 34.87 -7.75 14.14
N GLN A 420 36.03 -7.11 14.00
CA GLN A 420 37.05 -7.54 13.04
C GLN A 420 38.04 -8.51 13.76
N PRO A 421 38.29 -9.71 13.19
CA PRO A 421 39.27 -10.64 13.78
C PRO A 421 40.66 -10.04 13.70
N ILE A 422 41.45 -10.23 14.78
CA ILE A 422 42.80 -9.73 14.89
C ILE A 422 43.73 -10.82 15.51
N GLU A 423 45.00 -10.70 15.20
CA GLU A 423 46.06 -11.53 15.85
C GLU A 423 46.61 -10.75 17.03
N VAL A 424 46.59 -11.36 18.21
CA VAL A 424 47.04 -10.71 19.45
C VAL A 424 48.14 -11.54 20.10
N THR A 425 49.20 -10.88 20.58
CA THR A 425 50.17 -11.45 21.49
C THR A 425 49.82 -11.03 22.91
N ALA A 426 49.39 -11.97 23.73
CA ALA A 426 48.99 -11.75 25.10
C ALA A 426 49.76 -12.68 26.05
N GLY A 427 49.75 -12.38 27.36
CA GLY A 427 50.28 -13.28 28.38
C GLY A 427 49.43 -14.55 28.50
N PHE A 428 50.08 -15.71 28.73
CA PHE A 428 49.37 -16.97 28.91
C PHE A 428 49.12 -17.25 30.41
N PRO A 429 47.97 -17.85 30.82
CA PRO A 429 46.81 -18.24 29.99
C PRO A 429 45.82 -17.09 29.76
N GLU A 430 45.68 -16.10 30.61
CA GLU A 430 44.65 -15.07 30.58
C GLU A 430 45.21 -13.64 30.63
N GLY A 431 46.42 -13.45 30.16
CA GLY A 431 47.13 -12.18 30.25
C GLY A 431 46.59 -11.11 29.30
N GLU A 432 47.00 -9.89 29.65
CA GLU A 432 46.67 -8.69 28.87
C GLU A 432 47.34 -8.68 27.50
N PRO A 433 46.70 -8.03 26.48
CA PRO A 433 47.26 -7.89 25.15
C PRO A 433 48.50 -6.98 25.18
N ARG A 434 49.62 -7.45 24.67
CA ARG A 434 50.89 -6.71 24.55
C ARG A 434 51.11 -6.10 23.19
N SER A 435 50.59 -6.76 22.12
CA SER A 435 50.59 -6.24 20.78
C SER A 435 49.46 -6.93 19.99
N PHE A 436 48.97 -6.26 18.97
CA PHE A 436 47.96 -6.83 18.04
C PHE A 436 48.23 -6.39 16.61
N ARG A 437 47.83 -7.21 15.65
CA ARG A 437 47.91 -6.90 14.22
C ARG A 437 46.49 -6.61 13.66
N TRP A 438 46.34 -5.42 13.10
CA TRP A 438 45.12 -5.01 12.41
C TRP A 438 45.46 -4.32 11.09
N ARG A 439 44.79 -4.71 10.00
CA ARG A 439 45.00 -4.15 8.63
C ARG A 439 46.49 -4.06 8.23
N ARG A 440 47.25 -5.12 8.47
CA ARG A 440 48.71 -5.24 8.22
C ARG A 440 49.62 -4.38 9.11
N HIS A 441 49.07 -3.55 10.00
CA HIS A 441 49.84 -2.80 10.96
C HIS A 441 49.92 -3.54 12.30
N VAL A 442 51.09 -3.52 12.92
CA VAL A 442 51.32 -4.06 14.25
C VAL A 442 51.29 -2.91 15.26
N HIS A 443 50.34 -2.97 16.17
CA HIS A 443 50.17 -2.00 17.25
C HIS A 443 50.81 -2.56 18.52
N ARG A 444 51.79 -1.84 19.08
CA ARG A 444 52.40 -2.17 20.37
C ARG A 444 51.59 -1.49 21.46
N VAL A 445 51.09 -2.26 22.41
CA VAL A 445 50.25 -1.75 23.48
C VAL A 445 51.13 -1.20 24.60
N THR A 446 50.86 0.04 25.01
CA THR A 446 51.57 0.76 26.08
C THR A 446 50.72 0.83 27.35
N ARG A 447 49.38 0.85 27.19
CA ARG A 447 48.45 0.89 28.31
C ARG A 447 47.27 -0.04 28.07
N VAL A 448 46.83 -0.74 29.13
CA VAL A 448 45.69 -1.65 29.10
C VAL A 448 44.78 -1.36 30.29
N GLU A 449 43.49 -1.38 30.05
CA GLU A 449 42.44 -1.34 31.07
C GLU A 449 41.47 -2.48 30.80
N GLY A 450 41.15 -3.28 31.83
CA GLY A 450 40.24 -4.43 31.73
C GLY A 450 40.78 -5.65 32.49
N PRO A 451 40.19 -6.85 32.30
CA PRO A 451 39.08 -7.10 31.41
C PRO A 451 37.71 -6.66 31.95
N GLU A 452 36.85 -6.12 31.05
CA GLU A 452 35.42 -6.02 31.30
C GLU A 452 34.75 -7.27 30.74
N ARG A 453 34.24 -8.16 31.63
CA ARG A 453 33.62 -9.43 31.22
C ARG A 453 32.17 -9.27 30.90
N ILE A 454 31.78 -9.60 29.65
CA ILE A 454 30.42 -9.57 29.15
C ILE A 454 29.97 -10.99 28.81
N SER A 455 29.02 -11.50 29.60
CA SER A 455 28.43 -12.82 29.38
C SER A 455 27.32 -12.76 28.31
N PRO A 456 27.05 -13.85 27.61
CA PRO A 456 25.97 -13.92 26.64
C PRO A 456 24.60 -13.79 27.31
N GLU A 457 23.61 -13.26 26.57
CA GLU A 457 22.20 -13.19 27.00
C GLU A 457 21.53 -14.56 26.86
N TRP A 458 21.82 -15.48 27.79
CA TRP A 458 21.37 -16.88 27.77
C TRP A 458 19.84 -17.02 27.66
N TRP A 459 19.06 -16.08 28.21
CA TRP A 459 17.61 -16.08 28.18
C TRP A 459 17.00 -15.76 26.78
N ARG A 460 17.82 -15.36 25.82
CA ARG A 460 17.40 -15.10 24.43
C ARG A 460 17.63 -16.28 23.50
N HIS A 461 18.25 -17.36 23.97
CA HIS A 461 18.51 -18.54 23.18
C HIS A 461 17.40 -19.59 23.40
N ALA A 462 16.49 -19.77 22.42
CA ALA A 462 15.37 -20.71 22.51
C ALA A 462 15.76 -22.19 22.66
N ARG A 463 17.04 -22.53 22.55
CA ARG A 463 17.58 -23.92 22.64
C ARG A 463 18.57 -24.14 23.77
N GLY A 464 18.56 -23.29 24.79
CA GLY A 464 19.52 -23.43 25.92
C GLY A 464 20.95 -22.99 25.58
N TYR A 465 21.75 -22.85 26.63
CA TYR A 465 23.18 -22.55 26.54
C TYR A 465 23.94 -23.79 26.06
N ALA A 466 24.52 -23.74 24.86
CA ALA A 466 25.49 -24.74 24.41
C ALA A 466 26.79 -24.04 24.02
N PRO A 467 27.95 -24.48 24.54
CA PRO A 467 29.25 -24.01 24.08
C PRO A 467 29.36 -24.17 22.56
N GLY A 468 29.69 -23.09 21.85
CA GLY A 468 29.83 -23.10 20.39
C GLY A 468 28.72 -22.39 19.57
N ASN A 469 27.54 -22.13 20.14
CA ASN A 469 26.39 -21.51 19.43
C ASN A 469 26.39 -19.96 19.41
N GLY A 470 27.55 -19.31 19.33
CA GLY A 470 27.66 -17.85 19.33
C GLY A 470 27.49 -17.20 20.71
N SER A 471 27.40 -17.98 21.77
CA SER A 471 27.11 -17.61 23.15
C SER A 471 28.34 -17.68 24.07
N LEU A 472 29.53 -17.37 23.54
CA LEU A 472 30.76 -17.35 24.34
C LEU A 472 30.91 -16.02 25.08
N THR A 473 31.48 -16.09 26.29
CA THR A 473 31.87 -14.94 27.10
C THR A 473 32.88 -14.07 26.36
N ARG A 474 32.81 -12.76 26.55
CA ARG A 474 33.73 -11.80 25.94
C ARG A 474 34.41 -11.01 27.02
N ASP A 475 35.75 -11.03 27.03
CA ASP A 475 36.58 -10.20 27.88
C ASP A 475 37.08 -9.00 27.09
N TYR A 476 36.57 -7.81 27.39
CA TYR A 476 36.90 -6.57 26.71
C TYR A 476 38.05 -5.84 27.38
N TYR A 477 38.95 -5.31 26.55
CA TYR A 477 40.10 -4.51 26.94
C TYR A 477 40.10 -3.17 26.21
N ARG A 478 40.32 -2.08 26.92
CA ARG A 478 40.67 -0.79 26.36
C ARG A 478 42.19 -0.73 26.28
N VAL A 479 42.74 -0.54 25.12
CA VAL A 479 44.19 -0.51 24.90
C VAL A 479 44.60 0.77 24.21
N GLU A 480 45.78 1.28 24.60
CA GLU A 480 46.42 2.41 23.95
C GLU A 480 47.74 1.93 23.35
N ASP A 481 47.99 2.29 22.08
CA ASP A 481 49.24 1.95 21.41
C ASP A 481 50.34 3.01 21.65
N ASN A 482 51.53 2.77 21.12
CA ASN A 482 52.68 3.65 21.25
C ASN A 482 52.52 4.98 20.44
N GLU A 483 51.47 5.12 19.65
CA GLU A 483 51.12 6.35 18.93
C GLU A 483 49.94 7.09 19.60
N GLY A 484 49.51 6.63 20.79
CA GLY A 484 48.43 7.23 21.55
C GLY A 484 47.01 6.90 21.01
N ARG A 485 46.89 6.01 20.02
CA ARG A 485 45.59 5.60 19.50
C ARG A 485 44.95 4.58 20.43
N ARG A 486 43.66 4.73 20.70
CA ARG A 486 42.92 3.89 21.64
C ARG A 486 41.94 2.97 20.91
N PHE A 487 41.96 1.70 21.29
CA PHE A 487 41.21 0.63 20.68
C PHE A 487 40.42 -0.15 21.71
N TRP A 488 39.29 -0.73 21.30
CA TRP A 488 38.48 -1.62 22.10
C TRP A 488 38.54 -3.02 21.54
N LEU A 489 39.32 -3.87 22.22
CA LEU A 489 39.54 -5.25 21.84
C LEU A 489 38.72 -6.17 22.72
N PHE A 490 38.36 -7.34 22.23
CA PHE A 490 37.86 -8.38 23.08
C PHE A 490 38.39 -9.76 22.70
N ARG A 491 38.56 -10.60 23.73
CA ARG A 491 38.77 -12.02 23.60
C ARG A 491 37.43 -12.71 23.68
N ARG A 492 37.09 -13.56 22.72
CA ARG A 492 35.86 -14.33 22.66
C ARG A 492 36.10 -15.75 23.09
N GLY A 493 35.42 -16.19 24.14
CA GLY A 493 35.58 -17.46 24.82
C GLY A 493 36.65 -17.39 25.89
N LEU A 494 36.41 -18.08 26.98
CA LEU A 494 37.40 -18.35 28.04
C LEU A 494 38.07 -19.70 27.76
N TYR A 495 39.21 -19.96 28.37
CA TYR A 495 39.92 -21.23 28.18
C TYR A 495 39.21 -22.46 28.75
N ASP A 496 38.24 -22.26 29.62
CA ASP A 496 37.28 -23.27 30.09
C ASP A 496 36.06 -23.45 29.13
N GLU A 497 35.77 -22.47 28.30
CA GLU A 497 34.72 -22.54 27.30
C GLU A 497 35.20 -23.07 25.95
N ILE A 498 36.45 -22.78 25.54
CA ILE A 498 37.03 -23.12 24.25
C ILE A 498 38.55 -23.23 24.29
N GLU A 499 39.10 -24.25 23.60
CA GLU A 499 40.56 -24.50 23.55
C GLU A 499 41.40 -23.31 23.06
N ARG A 500 40.90 -22.55 22.10
CA ARG A 500 41.60 -21.41 21.48
C ARG A 500 40.71 -20.18 21.38
N PRO A 501 40.69 -19.33 22.43
CA PRO A 501 39.98 -18.06 22.38
C PRO A 501 40.44 -17.17 21.23
N LEU A 502 39.50 -16.53 20.55
CA LEU A 502 39.74 -15.66 19.40
C LEU A 502 39.66 -14.19 19.81
N TRP A 503 40.51 -13.37 19.21
CA TRP A 503 40.55 -11.94 19.48
C TRP A 503 39.91 -11.12 18.35
N TYR A 504 39.23 -10.05 18.75
CA TYR A 504 38.53 -9.14 17.86
C TYR A 504 38.75 -7.68 18.25
N LEU A 505 38.84 -6.83 17.23
CA LEU A 505 38.73 -5.39 17.38
C LEU A 505 37.23 -5.02 17.20
N HIS A 506 36.63 -4.39 18.21
CA HIS A 506 35.22 -4.04 18.20
C HIS A 506 34.97 -2.54 17.99
N GLY A 507 35.93 -1.68 18.34
CA GLY A 507 35.78 -0.25 18.16
C GLY A 507 37.05 0.54 18.34
N ILE A 508 36.97 1.82 17.99
CA ILE A 508 38.06 2.78 18.07
C ILE A 508 37.58 3.98 18.88
N PHE A 509 38.35 4.37 19.89
CA PHE A 509 38.12 5.60 20.63
C PHE A 509 38.59 6.81 19.81
N ALA A 510 38.04 7.99 20.10
CA ALA A 510 38.50 9.24 19.47
C ALA A 510 39.87 9.66 20.02
#